data_bbc2dac575d0b8b1412acf7992f83ef3
#
_entry.id   bbc2dac575d0b8b1412acf7992f83ef3
#
_cell.length_a   1.000
_cell.length_b   1.000
_cell.length_c   1.000
_cell.angle_alpha   90.00
_cell.angle_beta   90.00
_cell.angle_gamma   90.00
#
_symmetry.space_group_name_H-M   'P 1'
#
loop_
_entity.id
_entity.type
_entity.pdbx_description
1 polymer ?
#
loop_
_entity_poly.entity_id
_entity_poly.type
_entity_poly.pdbx_seq_one_letter_code
_entity_poly.pdbx_strand_id
1 'polypeptide(L)'
;MSYINVRGVEHYYEWIRKPSIISQPKPVMVFVHGWAGSARYWQSTATALFEQFDCLLYDLRGFGRSRGKSAAVTKASEAVVESDSPQEELQALTELTYELEEYAHDLAALLNELQIQRAYIHAHSMGASIGTLFLNRYPERVEKAILTCSGVFEYDEKAFAAFHKFGSYVVKFRPQWLAKIPLVDRMFIARFLHRPIPAAERRAFLQDFLLADYDAALGTIFTSVSKAAAELMPQEFIKITVPTLLVSGEYDKIIPAEMGRQAASLNQAVEYVMIPKTAHFPMLEDAPTYLQRVREFLSMVNG
;
A
#
# COMPACT_ATOMS: atom_id res chain seq x y z
N MET A 1 -18.49 -2.22 -9.96
CA MET A 1 -17.31 -1.35 -10.14
C MET A 1 -17.77 0.05 -9.82
N SER A 2 -17.16 0.68 -8.89
CA SER A 2 -17.57 2.02 -8.43
C SER A 2 -16.38 2.97 -8.40
N TYR A 3 -16.66 4.23 -8.63
CA TYR A 3 -15.69 5.31 -8.52
C TYR A 3 -16.21 6.36 -7.55
N ILE A 4 -15.30 7.02 -6.86
CA ILE A 4 -15.62 8.08 -5.91
C ILE A 4 -14.57 9.17 -6.00
N ASN A 5 -14.99 10.42 -5.91
CA ASN A 5 -14.04 11.53 -5.89
C ASN A 5 -13.45 11.68 -4.48
N VAL A 6 -12.12 11.59 -4.41
CA VAL A 6 -11.36 11.82 -3.18
C VAL A 6 -10.36 12.93 -3.46
N ARG A 7 -10.52 14.07 -2.80
CA ARG A 7 -9.65 15.24 -2.93
C ARG A 7 -9.41 15.66 -4.40
N GLY A 8 -10.47 15.60 -5.22
CA GLY A 8 -10.43 15.99 -6.63
C GLY A 8 -9.95 14.90 -7.61
N VAL A 9 -9.64 13.70 -7.13
CA VAL A 9 -9.21 12.56 -7.96
C VAL A 9 -10.23 11.44 -7.87
N GLU A 10 -10.61 10.85 -9.00
CA GLU A 10 -11.48 9.68 -9.04
C GLU A 10 -10.72 8.43 -8.61
N HIS A 11 -11.16 7.82 -7.50
CA HIS A 11 -10.64 6.57 -7.00
C HIS A 11 -11.58 5.42 -7.33
N TYR A 12 -11.01 4.35 -7.87
CA TYR A 12 -11.72 3.08 -7.99
C TYR A 12 -11.81 2.40 -6.64
N TYR A 13 -13.01 1.87 -6.32
CA TYR A 13 -13.21 1.00 -5.18
C TYR A 13 -14.21 -0.10 -5.48
N GLU A 14 -14.13 -1.18 -4.70
CA GLU A 14 -15.08 -2.28 -4.74
C GLU A 14 -15.29 -2.88 -3.36
N TRP A 15 -16.50 -3.38 -3.13
CA TRP A 15 -16.84 -4.09 -1.92
C TRP A 15 -16.89 -5.59 -2.18
N ILE A 16 -16.22 -6.38 -1.31
CA ILE A 16 -16.44 -7.82 -1.20
C ILE A 16 -17.20 -8.04 0.10
N ARG A 17 -18.51 -8.24 -0.04
CA ARG A 17 -19.44 -8.43 1.07
C ARG A 17 -20.66 -9.25 0.65
N LYS A 18 -21.35 -9.87 1.61
CA LYS A 18 -22.63 -10.52 1.32
C LYS A 18 -23.69 -9.47 0.98
N PRO A 19 -24.62 -9.75 0.06
CA PRO A 19 -25.78 -8.90 -0.13
C PRO A 19 -26.56 -8.78 1.18
N SER A 20 -26.73 -7.56 1.66
CA SER A 20 -27.38 -7.26 2.92
C SER A 20 -28.92 -7.28 2.72
N ILE A 21 -29.57 -8.41 2.94
CA ILE A 21 -31.03 -8.43 3.06
C ILE A 21 -31.46 -8.58 4.52
N ILE A 22 -30.65 -9.13 5.42
CA ILE A 22 -31.03 -9.38 6.84
C ILE A 22 -29.79 -9.46 7.78
N SER A 23 -28.62 -8.90 7.49
CA SER A 23 -27.48 -9.04 8.40
C SER A 23 -27.16 -7.74 9.13
N GLN A 24 -26.77 -7.85 10.40
CA GLN A 24 -26.17 -6.74 11.13
C GLN A 24 -24.95 -6.23 10.37
N PRO A 25 -24.68 -4.92 10.39
CA PRO A 25 -23.50 -4.36 9.74
C PRO A 25 -22.23 -5.01 10.31
N LYS A 26 -21.37 -5.52 9.43
CA LYS A 26 -20.09 -6.08 9.79
C LYS A 26 -19.05 -4.98 9.94
N PRO A 27 -17.99 -5.19 10.72
CA PRO A 27 -16.87 -4.27 10.73
C PRO A 27 -16.24 -4.17 9.32
N VAL A 28 -15.80 -2.98 8.98
CA VAL A 28 -15.15 -2.73 7.69
C VAL A 28 -13.66 -3.06 7.77
N MET A 29 -13.14 -3.76 6.76
CA MET A 29 -11.69 -3.94 6.55
C MET A 29 -11.30 -3.31 5.23
N VAL A 30 -10.35 -2.37 5.28
CA VAL A 30 -9.84 -1.66 4.10
C VAL A 30 -8.50 -2.23 3.68
N PHE A 31 -8.36 -2.52 2.39
CA PHE A 31 -7.16 -3.11 1.81
C PHE A 31 -6.36 -2.07 1.03
N VAL A 32 -5.11 -1.83 1.46
CA VAL A 32 -4.20 -0.85 0.88
C VAL A 32 -3.08 -1.58 0.14
N HIS A 33 -3.01 -1.41 -1.17
CA HIS A 33 -2.02 -2.09 -2.00
C HIS A 33 -0.65 -1.40 -2.01
N GLY A 34 0.38 -2.09 -2.50
CA GLY A 34 1.75 -1.58 -2.62
C GLY A 34 2.01 -0.86 -3.94
N TRP A 35 3.26 -0.43 -4.11
CA TRP A 35 3.74 0.30 -5.27
C TRP A 35 3.45 -0.42 -6.58
N ALA A 36 2.98 0.34 -7.56
CA ALA A 36 2.66 -0.10 -8.93
C ALA A 36 1.71 -1.31 -9.01
N GLY A 37 0.98 -1.60 -7.93
CA GLY A 37 -0.06 -2.61 -7.87
C GLY A 37 -1.46 -2.03 -8.00
N SER A 38 -2.44 -2.84 -7.63
CA SER A 38 -3.84 -2.44 -7.49
C SER A 38 -4.52 -3.31 -6.44
N ALA A 39 -5.75 -2.99 -6.09
CA ALA A 39 -6.59 -3.78 -5.20
C ALA A 39 -6.80 -5.24 -5.64
N ARG A 40 -6.53 -5.56 -6.92
CA ARG A 40 -6.76 -6.88 -7.49
C ARG A 40 -6.08 -8.01 -6.72
N TYR A 41 -4.84 -7.83 -6.27
CA TYR A 41 -4.13 -8.90 -5.58
C TYR A 41 -4.64 -9.17 -4.16
N TRP A 42 -5.49 -8.28 -3.64
CA TRP A 42 -6.15 -8.48 -2.36
C TRP A 42 -7.46 -9.29 -2.46
N GLN A 43 -7.98 -9.54 -3.67
CA GLN A 43 -9.27 -10.20 -3.87
C GLN A 43 -9.38 -11.54 -3.16
N SER A 44 -8.35 -12.39 -3.26
CA SER A 44 -8.35 -13.71 -2.60
C SER A 44 -8.38 -13.60 -1.08
N THR A 45 -7.59 -12.69 -0.51
CA THR A 45 -7.54 -12.43 0.94
C THR A 45 -8.87 -11.86 1.43
N ALA A 46 -9.42 -10.86 0.74
CA ALA A 46 -10.71 -10.26 1.07
C ALA A 46 -11.86 -11.29 0.98
N THR A 47 -11.84 -12.13 -0.05
CA THR A 47 -12.81 -13.23 -0.20
C THR A 47 -12.71 -14.25 0.95
N ALA A 48 -11.51 -14.49 1.49
CA ALA A 48 -11.34 -15.39 2.63
C ALA A 48 -11.80 -14.78 3.98
N LEU A 49 -12.00 -13.45 4.04
CA LEU A 49 -12.38 -12.70 5.25
C LEU A 49 -13.79 -12.11 5.20
N PHE A 50 -14.49 -12.17 4.05
CA PHE A 50 -15.77 -11.49 3.85
C PHE A 50 -16.93 -12.03 4.70
N GLU A 51 -16.78 -13.21 5.29
CA GLU A 51 -17.77 -13.73 6.22
C GLU A 51 -17.82 -12.92 7.51
N GLN A 52 -16.69 -12.34 7.94
CA GLN A 52 -16.55 -11.58 9.19
C GLN A 52 -16.47 -10.07 8.96
N PHE A 53 -16.05 -9.64 7.77
CA PHE A 53 -15.86 -8.24 7.43
C PHE A 53 -16.58 -7.83 6.15
N ASP A 54 -17.00 -6.59 6.09
CA ASP A 54 -17.27 -5.92 4.83
C ASP A 54 -15.91 -5.41 4.29
N CYS A 55 -15.39 -6.07 3.27
CA CYS A 55 -14.05 -5.80 2.74
C CYS A 55 -14.12 -4.71 1.67
N LEU A 56 -13.46 -3.57 1.91
CA LEU A 56 -13.30 -2.48 0.98
C LEU A 56 -11.93 -2.56 0.32
N LEU A 57 -11.92 -2.77 -0.98
CA LEU A 57 -10.73 -2.73 -1.82
C LEU A 57 -10.73 -1.43 -2.61
N TYR A 58 -9.60 -0.73 -2.70
CA TYR A 58 -9.48 0.48 -3.52
C TYR A 58 -8.11 0.60 -4.16
N ASP A 59 -8.03 1.30 -5.25
CA ASP A 59 -6.77 1.58 -5.92
C ASP A 59 -6.24 2.95 -5.47
N LEU A 60 -4.97 3.01 -5.08
CA LEU A 60 -4.29 4.25 -4.70
C LEU A 60 -4.23 5.22 -5.88
N ARG A 61 -4.23 6.51 -5.59
CA ARG A 61 -4.11 7.59 -6.57
C ARG A 61 -2.90 7.38 -7.50
N GLY A 62 -3.16 7.40 -8.81
CA GLY A 62 -2.15 7.16 -9.86
C GLY A 62 -1.85 5.70 -10.14
N PHE A 63 -2.51 4.75 -9.46
CA PHE A 63 -2.31 3.31 -9.64
C PHE A 63 -3.60 2.58 -10.03
N GLY A 64 -3.44 1.39 -10.59
CA GLY A 64 -4.56 0.54 -10.95
C GLY A 64 -5.58 1.24 -11.85
N ARG A 65 -6.78 1.40 -11.36
CA ARG A 65 -7.92 2.06 -12.04
C ARG A 65 -8.17 3.49 -11.54
N SER A 66 -7.47 3.93 -10.47
CA SER A 66 -7.49 5.30 -9.94
C SER A 66 -6.52 6.20 -10.70
N ARG A 67 -6.65 6.21 -12.03
CA ARG A 67 -5.86 7.00 -12.96
C ARG A 67 -6.69 8.18 -13.40
N GLY A 68 -6.51 9.28 -12.79
CA GLY A 68 -7.11 10.52 -13.22
C GLY A 68 -6.03 11.56 -13.37
N LYS A 69 -6.14 12.39 -14.39
CA LYS A 69 -5.33 13.60 -14.42
C LYS A 69 -5.75 14.42 -13.20
N SER A 70 -4.95 14.40 -12.14
CA SER A 70 -4.97 15.54 -11.24
C SER A 70 -4.58 16.73 -12.08
N ALA A 71 -5.51 17.63 -12.34
CA ALA A 71 -5.23 18.90 -13.02
C ALA A 71 -4.24 19.77 -12.21
N ALA A 72 -3.76 19.30 -11.08
CA ALA A 72 -2.95 20.02 -10.11
C ALA A 72 -1.52 19.48 -9.90
N VAL A 73 -1.11 18.36 -10.52
CA VAL A 73 0.26 17.84 -10.36
C VAL A 73 1.12 18.34 -11.51
N THR A 74 1.30 19.63 -11.63
CA THR A 74 2.27 20.22 -12.54
C THR A 74 3.15 21.19 -11.76
N LYS A 75 4.39 20.76 -11.52
CA LYS A 75 5.54 21.60 -11.12
C LYS A 75 5.68 22.02 -9.66
N ALA A 76 5.96 21.08 -8.77
CA ALA A 76 6.56 21.43 -7.47
C ALA A 76 8.04 20.99 -7.33
N SER A 77 8.77 20.64 -8.43
CA SER A 77 10.14 20.16 -8.29
C SER A 77 11.24 21.15 -8.70
N GLU A 78 10.94 22.41 -9.05
CA GLU A 78 11.97 23.36 -9.50
C GLU A 78 11.76 24.83 -9.14
N ALA A 79 11.04 25.20 -8.09
CA ALA A 79 11.07 26.61 -7.68
C ALA A 79 10.79 26.78 -6.20
N VAL A 80 11.83 26.91 -5.41
CA VAL A 80 11.77 27.79 -4.23
C VAL A 80 11.68 29.19 -4.77
N VAL A 81 10.48 29.69 -4.96
CA VAL A 81 10.22 31.11 -5.21
C VAL A 81 9.45 31.63 -4.02
N GLU A 82 10.10 32.47 -3.24
CA GLU A 82 9.39 33.31 -2.28
C GLU A 82 8.33 34.10 -3.03
N SER A 83 7.06 33.80 -2.80
CA SER A 83 5.93 34.54 -3.35
C SER A 83 5.09 35.13 -2.24
N ASP A 84 4.86 36.43 -2.32
CA ASP A 84 4.16 37.26 -1.33
C ASP A 84 2.64 37.33 -1.54
N SER A 85 1.97 36.35 -2.17
CA SER A 85 0.54 36.43 -2.39
C SER A 85 -0.27 35.34 -1.70
N PRO A 86 -1.37 35.68 -0.99
CA PRO A 86 -2.26 34.71 -0.33
C PRO A 86 -2.92 33.70 -1.27
N GLN A 87 -2.98 33.99 -2.57
CA GLN A 87 -3.53 33.09 -3.59
C GLN A 87 -2.56 31.96 -3.97
N GLU A 88 -1.27 32.21 -3.95
CA GLU A 88 -0.22 31.20 -4.20
C GLU A 88 -0.05 30.28 -2.99
N GLU A 89 -0.18 30.80 -1.77
CA GLU A 89 -0.23 30.00 -0.54
C GLU A 89 -1.47 29.06 -0.53
N LEU A 90 -2.63 29.54 -0.98
CA LEU A 90 -3.85 28.73 -1.10
C LEU A 90 -3.72 27.66 -2.21
N GLN A 91 -2.99 27.95 -3.28
CA GLN A 91 -2.72 27.04 -4.37
C GLN A 91 -1.71 25.96 -3.98
N ALA A 92 -0.66 26.30 -3.21
CA ALA A 92 0.30 25.35 -2.63
C ALA A 92 -0.38 24.37 -1.64
N LEU A 93 -1.40 24.83 -0.90
CA LEU A 93 -2.21 23.99 -0.01
C LEU A 93 -3.16 23.03 -0.73
N THR A 94 -3.34 23.16 -2.05
CA THR A 94 -4.23 22.31 -2.86
C THR A 94 -3.49 21.33 -3.79
N GLU A 95 -2.18 21.44 -3.95
CA GLU A 95 -1.41 20.51 -4.78
C GLU A 95 -1.16 19.18 -4.07
N LEU A 96 -1.71 18.10 -4.62
CA LEU A 96 -1.50 16.74 -4.12
C LEU A 96 -0.09 16.27 -4.51
N THR A 97 0.77 16.08 -3.53
CA THR A 97 2.11 15.52 -3.73
C THR A 97 2.09 13.99 -3.79
N TYR A 98 3.24 13.37 -4.05
CA TYR A 98 3.44 11.92 -3.98
C TYR A 98 4.10 11.48 -2.66
N GLU A 99 4.05 12.32 -1.62
CA GLU A 99 4.45 11.94 -0.28
C GLU A 99 3.47 10.90 0.28
N LEU A 100 3.99 9.93 1.03
CA LEU A 100 3.17 8.84 1.57
C LEU A 100 2.13 9.35 2.57
N GLU A 101 2.38 10.48 3.21
CA GLU A 101 1.44 11.15 4.09
C GLU A 101 0.20 11.66 3.35
N GLU A 102 0.36 12.16 2.12
CA GLU A 102 -0.75 12.56 1.26
C GLU A 102 -1.68 11.38 0.92
N TYR A 103 -1.12 10.20 0.71
CA TYR A 103 -1.91 8.97 0.52
C TYR A 103 -2.64 8.54 1.80
N ALA A 104 -2.06 8.81 2.98
CA ALA A 104 -2.78 8.60 4.25
C ALA A 104 -3.96 9.57 4.40
N HIS A 105 -3.81 10.82 3.96
CA HIS A 105 -4.91 11.78 3.89
C HIS A 105 -5.96 11.38 2.84
N ASP A 106 -5.55 10.84 1.69
CA ASP A 106 -6.47 10.29 0.67
C ASP A 106 -7.31 9.15 1.28
N LEU A 107 -6.69 8.26 2.07
CA LEU A 107 -7.41 7.18 2.77
C LEU A 107 -8.43 7.74 3.77
N ALA A 108 -8.05 8.75 4.56
CA ALA A 108 -8.98 9.40 5.49
C ALA A 108 -10.18 10.02 4.76
N ALA A 109 -9.92 10.72 3.65
CA ALA A 109 -10.96 11.31 2.82
C ALA A 109 -11.86 10.24 2.18
N LEU A 110 -11.30 9.14 1.68
CA LEU A 110 -12.06 7.99 1.16
C LEU A 110 -13.03 7.43 2.21
N LEU A 111 -12.56 7.23 3.44
CA LEU A 111 -13.41 6.76 4.54
C LEU A 111 -14.53 7.75 4.85
N ASN A 112 -14.27 9.07 4.79
CA ASN A 112 -15.28 10.09 5.02
C ASN A 112 -16.34 10.06 3.92
N GLU A 113 -15.96 10.02 2.64
CA GLU A 113 -16.89 9.96 1.50
C GLU A 113 -17.77 8.70 1.55
N LEU A 114 -17.22 7.58 2.03
CA LEU A 114 -17.94 6.33 2.20
C LEU A 114 -18.67 6.23 3.55
N GLN A 115 -18.62 7.26 4.40
CA GLN A 115 -19.25 7.33 5.73
C GLN A 115 -18.78 6.21 6.68
N ILE A 116 -17.53 5.75 6.54
CA ILE A 116 -16.92 4.75 7.39
C ILE A 116 -16.26 5.46 8.56
N GLN A 117 -16.75 5.27 9.78
CA GLN A 117 -16.22 5.93 10.96
C GLN A 117 -14.93 5.26 11.46
N ARG A 118 -14.90 3.91 11.50
CA ARG A 118 -13.75 3.11 11.93
C ARG A 118 -13.61 1.89 11.05
N ALA A 119 -12.36 1.45 10.84
CA ALA A 119 -12.05 0.30 10.01
C ALA A 119 -10.85 -0.49 10.54
N TYR A 120 -10.74 -1.73 10.10
CA TYR A 120 -9.50 -2.50 10.13
C TYR A 120 -8.67 -2.13 8.92
N ILE A 121 -7.35 -1.93 9.08
CA ILE A 121 -6.45 -1.62 7.97
C ILE A 121 -5.62 -2.84 7.63
N HIS A 122 -5.66 -3.28 6.38
CA HIS A 122 -4.88 -4.39 5.86
C HIS A 122 -4.03 -3.88 4.69
N ALA A 123 -2.74 -3.70 4.92
CA ALA A 123 -1.87 -2.95 4.03
C ALA A 123 -0.61 -3.75 3.65
N HIS A 124 -0.03 -3.47 2.48
CA HIS A 124 1.13 -4.19 1.95
C HIS A 124 2.18 -3.25 1.38
N SER A 125 3.46 -3.48 1.72
CA SER A 125 4.63 -2.80 1.13
C SER A 125 4.51 -1.27 1.28
N MET A 126 4.60 -0.48 0.22
CA MET A 126 4.34 0.97 0.26
C MET A 126 3.00 1.31 0.92
N GLY A 127 1.96 0.52 0.65
CA GLY A 127 0.67 0.68 1.32
C GLY A 127 0.75 0.46 2.83
N ALA A 128 1.68 -0.40 3.32
CA ALA A 128 1.89 -0.56 4.75
C ALA A 128 2.60 0.65 5.38
N SER A 129 3.49 1.32 4.66
CA SER A 129 4.05 2.60 5.11
C SER A 129 2.97 3.69 5.17
N ILE A 130 2.10 3.77 4.16
CA ILE A 130 0.90 4.63 4.17
C ILE A 130 0.01 4.28 5.36
N GLY A 131 -0.22 2.98 5.60
CA GLY A 131 -0.98 2.48 6.74
C GLY A 131 -0.38 2.94 8.06
N THR A 132 0.93 2.82 8.26
CA THR A 132 1.63 3.28 9.47
C THR A 132 1.40 4.78 9.73
N LEU A 133 1.53 5.61 8.69
CA LEU A 133 1.24 7.05 8.80
C LEU A 133 -0.24 7.29 9.14
N PHE A 134 -1.15 6.55 8.52
CA PHE A 134 -2.58 6.64 8.80
C PHE A 134 -2.92 6.28 10.25
N LEU A 135 -2.32 5.20 10.81
CA LEU A 135 -2.51 4.79 12.21
C LEU A 135 -2.15 5.90 13.20
N ASN A 136 -1.12 6.68 12.88
CA ASN A 136 -0.61 7.72 13.77
C ASN A 136 -1.34 9.06 13.62
N ARG A 137 -1.85 9.35 12.41
CA ARG A 137 -2.61 10.59 12.15
C ARG A 137 -4.09 10.47 12.54
N TYR A 138 -4.65 9.25 12.47
CA TYR A 138 -6.08 8.98 12.67
C TYR A 138 -6.30 7.72 13.53
N PRO A 139 -5.67 7.60 14.72
CA PRO A 139 -5.76 6.38 15.54
C PRO A 139 -7.20 6.05 15.93
N GLU A 140 -8.05 7.05 16.11
CA GLU A 140 -9.47 6.89 16.44
C GLU A 140 -10.29 6.25 15.30
N ARG A 141 -9.76 6.26 14.08
CA ARG A 141 -10.39 5.68 12.88
C ARG A 141 -10.05 4.21 12.67
N VAL A 142 -9.19 3.62 13.53
CA VAL A 142 -8.67 2.27 13.31
C VAL A 142 -8.96 1.36 14.51
N GLU A 143 -9.44 0.15 14.21
CA GLU A 143 -9.66 -0.91 15.22
C GLU A 143 -8.40 -1.72 15.46
N LYS A 144 -7.84 -2.30 14.39
CA LYS A 144 -6.57 -3.04 14.36
C LYS A 144 -5.96 -2.88 12.96
N ALA A 145 -4.65 -3.14 12.85
CA ALA A 145 -3.96 -3.10 11.57
C ALA A 145 -3.16 -4.37 11.29
N ILE A 146 -3.10 -4.75 10.03
CA ILE A 146 -2.20 -5.79 9.50
C ILE A 146 -1.30 -5.11 8.46
N LEU A 147 0.00 -5.05 8.74
CA LEU A 147 1.02 -4.46 7.88
C LEU A 147 1.89 -5.58 7.31
N THR A 148 1.79 -5.82 6.02
CA THR A 148 2.50 -6.91 5.35
C THR A 148 3.69 -6.39 4.59
N CYS A 149 4.86 -7.00 4.79
CA CYS A 149 6.12 -6.64 4.14
C CYS A 149 6.43 -5.13 4.30
N SER A 150 6.52 -4.70 5.55
CA SER A 150 6.94 -3.38 5.98
C SER A 150 8.09 -3.49 6.99
N GLY A 151 8.80 -2.40 7.24
CA GLY A 151 9.92 -2.40 8.16
C GLY A 151 10.64 -1.06 8.20
N VAL A 152 11.72 -1.03 8.98
CA VAL A 152 12.65 0.10 9.05
C VAL A 152 13.94 -0.26 8.33
N PHE A 153 14.56 0.70 7.67
CA PHE A 153 15.81 0.50 6.96
C PHE A 153 16.79 1.63 7.27
N GLU A 154 18.07 1.28 7.28
CA GLU A 154 19.13 2.26 7.44
C GLU A 154 19.38 2.98 6.11
N TYR A 155 19.64 4.28 6.20
CA TYR A 155 19.98 5.06 5.01
C TYR A 155 21.39 4.73 4.52
N ASP A 156 21.48 4.24 3.29
CA ASP A 156 22.71 4.07 2.54
C ASP A 156 22.64 4.89 1.25
N GLU A 157 23.37 6.00 1.21
CA GLU A 157 23.35 6.94 0.09
C GLU A 157 23.64 6.27 -1.27
N LYS A 158 24.62 5.35 -1.31
CA LYS A 158 25.00 4.67 -2.55
C LYS A 158 23.92 3.68 -3.01
N ALA A 159 23.39 2.90 -2.07
CA ALA A 159 22.32 1.96 -2.35
C ALA A 159 21.04 2.69 -2.80
N PHE A 160 20.69 3.80 -2.15
CA PHE A 160 19.52 4.61 -2.50
C PHE A 160 19.67 5.30 -3.85
N ALA A 161 20.84 5.89 -4.12
CA ALA A 161 21.12 6.48 -5.45
C ALA A 161 21.06 5.44 -6.57
N ALA A 162 21.59 4.23 -6.34
CA ALA A 162 21.49 3.12 -7.28
C ALA A 162 20.02 2.67 -7.47
N PHE A 163 19.26 2.58 -6.39
CA PHE A 163 17.83 2.23 -6.42
C PHE A 163 17.03 3.27 -7.21
N HIS A 164 17.20 4.56 -6.93
CA HIS A 164 16.51 5.63 -7.62
C HIS A 164 16.85 5.65 -9.11
N LYS A 165 18.14 5.50 -9.44
CA LYS A 165 18.60 5.43 -10.85
C LYS A 165 17.95 4.25 -11.58
N PHE A 166 17.99 3.07 -11.00
CA PHE A 166 17.37 1.87 -11.58
C PHE A 166 15.85 2.02 -11.68
N GLY A 167 15.20 2.46 -10.60
CA GLY A 167 13.76 2.69 -10.56
C GLY A 167 13.29 3.70 -11.60
N SER A 168 14.04 4.79 -11.79
CA SER A 168 13.76 5.78 -12.84
C SER A 168 13.80 5.16 -14.23
N TYR A 169 14.79 4.31 -14.55
CA TYR A 169 14.81 3.61 -15.84
C TYR A 169 13.65 2.65 -16.03
N VAL A 170 13.33 1.89 -14.99
CA VAL A 170 12.23 0.92 -15.01
C VAL A 170 10.89 1.64 -15.21
N VAL A 171 10.68 2.79 -14.56
CA VAL A 171 9.46 3.59 -14.74
C VAL A 171 9.41 4.26 -16.10
N LYS A 172 10.54 4.77 -16.62
CA LYS A 172 10.62 5.41 -17.95
C LYS A 172 10.35 4.45 -19.10
N PHE A 173 10.85 3.23 -19.02
CA PHE A 173 10.73 2.25 -20.08
C PHE A 173 9.72 1.17 -19.76
N ARG A 174 8.43 1.50 -19.92
CA ARG A 174 7.28 0.61 -19.67
C ARG A 174 6.34 0.55 -20.86
N PRO A 175 6.80 0.17 -22.07
CA PRO A 175 5.91 0.11 -23.23
C PRO A 175 4.88 -1.02 -23.04
N GLN A 176 3.61 -0.74 -23.33
CA GLN A 176 2.51 -1.69 -23.13
C GLN A 176 2.67 -3.01 -23.90
N TRP A 177 3.46 -3.03 -25.00
CA TRP A 177 3.73 -4.25 -25.73
C TRP A 177 4.52 -5.29 -24.93
N LEU A 178 5.19 -4.91 -23.84
CA LEU A 178 5.85 -5.86 -22.93
C LEU A 178 4.88 -6.94 -22.42
N ALA A 179 3.61 -6.58 -22.19
CA ALA A 179 2.58 -7.54 -21.77
C ALA A 179 2.32 -8.64 -22.80
N LYS A 180 2.73 -8.46 -24.06
CA LYS A 180 2.53 -9.44 -25.16
C LYS A 180 3.71 -10.40 -25.30
N ILE A 181 4.84 -10.12 -24.64
CA ILE A 181 6.03 -10.97 -24.71
C ILE A 181 5.85 -12.19 -23.80
N PRO A 182 6.01 -13.41 -24.32
CA PRO A 182 5.93 -14.61 -23.50
C PRO A 182 6.92 -14.58 -22.33
N LEU A 183 6.49 -15.03 -21.15
CA LEU A 183 7.29 -15.16 -19.93
C LEU A 183 7.75 -13.84 -19.29
N VAL A 184 7.48 -12.67 -19.86
CA VAL A 184 7.84 -11.38 -19.23
C VAL A 184 7.18 -11.22 -17.87
N ASP A 185 5.94 -11.68 -17.70
CA ASP A 185 5.25 -11.73 -16.41
C ASP A 185 6.04 -12.51 -15.34
N ARG A 186 6.67 -13.63 -15.72
CA ARG A 186 7.52 -14.42 -14.82
C ARG A 186 8.81 -13.69 -14.47
N MET A 187 9.47 -13.10 -15.45
CA MET A 187 10.71 -12.36 -15.25
C MET A 187 10.48 -11.12 -14.38
N PHE A 188 9.40 -10.40 -14.63
CA PHE A 188 9.02 -9.20 -13.88
C PHE A 188 8.82 -9.49 -12.40
N ILE A 189 8.01 -10.53 -12.08
CA ILE A 189 7.65 -10.83 -10.69
C ILE A 189 8.70 -11.68 -9.94
N ALA A 190 9.66 -12.29 -10.65
CA ALA A 190 10.59 -13.27 -10.08
C ALA A 190 11.39 -12.74 -8.86
N ARG A 191 11.69 -11.43 -8.83
CA ARG A 191 12.40 -10.81 -7.70
C ARG A 191 11.55 -10.74 -6.42
N PHE A 192 10.22 -10.72 -6.59
CA PHE A 192 9.26 -10.53 -5.51
C PHE A 192 8.73 -11.83 -4.92
N LEU A 193 9.04 -12.97 -5.54
CA LEU A 193 8.46 -14.26 -5.16
C LEU A 193 9.54 -15.28 -4.79
N HIS A 194 9.21 -16.13 -3.83
CA HIS A 194 9.91 -17.36 -3.52
C HIS A 194 9.13 -18.58 -4.06
N ARG A 195 7.81 -18.59 -3.92
CA ARG A 195 6.91 -19.61 -4.48
C ARG A 195 6.19 -19.10 -5.71
N PRO A 196 5.84 -19.99 -6.66
CA PRO A 196 5.05 -19.58 -7.82
C PRO A 196 3.62 -19.18 -7.41
N ILE A 197 3.11 -18.15 -8.06
CA ILE A 197 1.70 -17.74 -7.98
C ILE A 197 0.99 -18.01 -9.32
N PRO A 198 -0.36 -18.02 -9.35
CA PRO A 198 -1.13 -18.23 -10.56
C PRO A 198 -0.73 -17.30 -11.70
N ALA A 199 -0.81 -17.79 -12.95
CA ALA A 199 -0.44 -17.00 -14.12
C ALA A 199 -1.33 -15.75 -14.32
N ALA A 200 -2.58 -15.82 -13.88
CA ALA A 200 -3.50 -14.67 -13.91
C ALA A 200 -2.99 -13.53 -13.02
N GLU A 201 -2.55 -13.85 -11.80
CA GLU A 201 -1.99 -12.90 -10.86
C GLU A 201 -0.71 -12.25 -11.41
N ARG A 202 0.24 -13.06 -11.92
CA ARG A 202 1.47 -12.52 -12.51
C ARG A 202 1.21 -11.55 -13.65
N ARG A 203 0.26 -11.87 -14.53
CA ARG A 203 -0.13 -11.00 -15.64
C ARG A 203 -0.80 -9.73 -15.15
N ALA A 204 -1.64 -9.84 -14.11
CA ALA A 204 -2.27 -8.67 -13.49
C ALA A 204 -1.23 -7.72 -12.89
N PHE A 205 -0.22 -8.22 -12.17
CA PHE A 205 0.88 -7.41 -11.66
C PHE A 205 1.66 -6.68 -12.77
N LEU A 206 2.03 -7.41 -13.81
CA LEU A 206 2.71 -6.77 -14.95
C LEU A 206 1.82 -5.69 -15.58
N GLN A 207 0.54 -5.97 -15.75
CA GLN A 207 -0.40 -5.02 -16.32
C GLN A 207 -0.55 -3.77 -15.46
N ASP A 208 -0.71 -3.93 -14.14
CA ASP A 208 -0.83 -2.82 -13.20
C ASP A 208 0.43 -1.94 -13.22
N PHE A 209 1.63 -2.56 -13.24
CA PHE A 209 2.88 -1.84 -13.39
C PHE A 209 2.97 -1.04 -14.69
N LEU A 210 2.59 -1.64 -15.83
CA LEU A 210 2.63 -0.97 -17.14
C LEU A 210 1.62 0.18 -17.24
N LEU A 211 0.52 0.09 -16.49
CA LEU A 211 -0.57 1.06 -16.50
C LEU A 211 -0.44 2.14 -15.42
N ALA A 212 0.43 1.98 -14.42
CA ALA A 212 0.62 2.97 -13.38
C ALA A 212 0.93 4.35 -13.97
N ASP A 213 0.38 5.41 -13.39
CA ASP A 213 0.72 6.78 -13.78
C ASP A 213 2.23 7.02 -13.64
N TYR A 214 2.81 7.78 -14.59
CA TYR A 214 4.26 7.98 -14.63
C TYR A 214 4.73 8.77 -13.40
N ASP A 215 4.06 9.87 -13.11
CA ASP A 215 4.47 10.78 -12.04
C ASP A 215 4.21 10.13 -10.66
N ALA A 216 3.10 9.41 -10.51
CA ALA A 216 2.81 8.65 -9.30
C ALA A 216 3.84 7.54 -9.06
N ALA A 217 4.15 6.74 -10.07
CA ALA A 217 5.11 5.66 -9.95
C ALA A 217 6.52 6.16 -9.66
N LEU A 218 6.94 7.26 -10.27
CA LEU A 218 8.26 7.86 -10.06
C LEU A 218 8.32 8.60 -8.72
N GLY A 219 7.35 9.46 -8.45
CA GLY A 219 7.29 10.26 -7.23
C GLY A 219 7.29 9.39 -5.97
N THR A 220 6.46 8.34 -5.94
CA THR A 220 6.41 7.43 -4.80
C THR A 220 7.68 6.57 -4.61
N ILE A 221 8.47 6.30 -5.65
CA ILE A 221 9.80 5.69 -5.49
C ILE A 221 10.72 6.65 -4.73
N PHE A 222 10.74 7.92 -5.11
CA PHE A 222 11.62 8.91 -4.48
C PHE A 222 11.20 9.22 -3.04
N THR A 223 9.92 9.23 -2.73
CA THR A 223 9.43 9.52 -1.38
C THR A 223 9.54 8.32 -0.45
N SER A 224 9.16 7.11 -0.89
CA SER A 224 9.16 5.90 -0.06
C SER A 224 10.54 5.33 0.23
N VAL A 225 11.53 5.56 -0.64
CA VAL A 225 12.92 5.10 -0.48
C VAL A 225 13.84 6.32 -0.47
N SER A 226 13.81 7.06 0.63
CA SER A 226 14.59 8.31 0.80
C SER A 226 15.23 8.36 2.18
N LYS A 227 16.17 9.29 2.35
CA LYS A 227 16.74 9.58 3.68
C LYS A 227 15.65 10.01 4.66
N ALA A 228 14.73 10.88 4.21
CA ALA A 228 13.61 11.32 5.02
C ALA A 228 12.73 10.16 5.47
N ALA A 229 12.40 9.22 4.58
CA ALA A 229 11.64 8.02 4.93
C ALA A 229 12.40 7.11 5.90
N ALA A 230 13.72 6.93 5.72
CA ALA A 230 14.56 6.13 6.61
C ALA A 230 14.64 6.72 8.03
N GLU A 231 14.63 8.05 8.15
CA GLU A 231 14.63 8.75 9.45
C GLU A 231 13.22 8.81 10.07
N LEU A 232 12.17 8.95 9.25
CA LEU A 232 10.79 9.08 9.70
C LEU A 232 10.20 7.75 10.17
N MET A 233 10.33 6.68 9.39
CA MET A 233 9.60 5.44 9.63
C MET A 233 9.88 4.80 11.00
N PRO A 234 11.12 4.76 11.53
CA PRO A 234 11.34 4.28 12.89
C PRO A 234 10.55 5.06 13.94
N GLN A 235 10.46 6.38 13.80
CA GLN A 235 9.69 7.23 14.70
C GLN A 235 8.19 6.97 14.60
N GLU A 236 7.71 6.70 13.39
CA GLU A 236 6.31 6.36 13.17
C GLU A 236 5.95 5.00 13.77
N PHE A 237 6.84 3.97 13.69
CA PHE A 237 6.61 2.69 14.38
C PHE A 237 6.57 2.84 15.90
N ILE A 238 7.42 3.68 16.49
CA ILE A 238 7.40 3.97 17.94
C ILE A 238 6.06 4.56 18.40
N LYS A 239 5.42 5.39 17.57
CA LYS A 239 4.18 6.13 17.91
C LYS A 239 2.91 5.29 17.78
N ILE A 240 2.93 4.11 17.17
CA ILE A 240 1.74 3.29 16.96
C ILE A 240 1.09 2.96 18.31
N THR A 241 -0.18 3.33 18.46
CA THR A 241 -1.01 2.99 19.64
C THR A 241 -2.07 1.96 19.33
N VAL A 242 -2.34 1.72 18.05
CA VAL A 242 -3.32 0.75 17.56
C VAL A 242 -2.73 -0.65 17.57
N PRO A 243 -3.43 -1.69 18.06
CA PRO A 243 -2.95 -3.07 17.95
C PRO A 243 -2.64 -3.42 16.50
N THR A 244 -1.39 -3.81 16.23
CA THR A 244 -0.88 -3.98 14.87
C THR A 244 -0.15 -5.31 14.73
N LEU A 245 -0.44 -6.07 13.66
CA LEU A 245 0.31 -7.24 13.25
C LEU A 245 1.23 -6.87 12.08
N LEU A 246 2.53 -7.04 12.25
CA LEU A 246 3.51 -6.91 11.19
C LEU A 246 3.90 -8.28 10.64
N VAL A 247 3.66 -8.51 9.36
CA VAL A 247 3.90 -9.79 8.68
C VAL A 247 5.02 -9.64 7.68
N SER A 248 6.04 -10.50 7.75
CA SER A 248 7.13 -10.56 6.75
C SER A 248 7.17 -11.91 6.05
N GLY A 249 7.64 -11.93 4.81
CA GLY A 249 8.06 -13.17 4.15
C GLY A 249 9.52 -13.50 4.45
N GLU A 250 9.82 -14.77 4.72
CA GLU A 250 11.18 -15.22 5.12
C GLU A 250 12.27 -14.82 4.10
N TYR A 251 11.96 -14.92 2.82
CA TYR A 251 12.90 -14.68 1.71
C TYR A 251 12.60 -13.38 0.94
N ASP A 252 11.93 -12.44 1.57
CA ASP A 252 11.67 -11.13 0.96
C ASP A 252 13.01 -10.41 0.68
N LYS A 253 13.24 -10.09 -0.60
CA LYS A 253 14.42 -9.38 -1.09
C LYS A 253 14.18 -7.88 -1.28
N ILE A 254 12.95 -7.44 -1.11
CA ILE A 254 12.54 -6.04 -1.23
C ILE A 254 12.58 -5.39 0.15
N ILE A 255 11.90 -6.01 1.12
CA ILE A 255 11.92 -5.62 2.54
C ILE A 255 12.26 -6.89 3.35
N PRO A 256 13.56 -7.16 3.57
CA PRO A 256 14.00 -8.32 4.34
C PRO A 256 13.29 -8.46 5.68
N ALA A 257 12.96 -9.70 6.07
CA ALA A 257 12.23 -10.00 7.30
C ALA A 257 12.87 -9.37 8.56
N GLU A 258 14.18 -9.18 8.54
CA GLU A 258 14.90 -8.52 9.63
C GLU A 258 14.48 -7.07 9.82
N MET A 259 14.21 -6.33 8.73
CA MET A 259 13.71 -4.94 8.80
C MET A 259 12.33 -4.88 9.47
N GLY A 260 11.47 -5.85 9.20
CA GLY A 260 10.17 -5.98 9.86
C GLY A 260 10.32 -6.33 11.35
N ARG A 261 11.23 -7.25 11.69
CA ARG A 261 11.51 -7.63 13.07
C ARG A 261 12.03 -6.43 13.88
N GLN A 262 12.95 -5.66 13.31
CA GLN A 262 13.47 -4.43 13.92
C GLN A 262 12.33 -3.41 14.14
N ALA A 263 11.48 -3.18 13.15
CA ALA A 263 10.34 -2.29 13.28
C ALA A 263 9.41 -2.69 14.43
N ALA A 264 9.05 -3.97 14.49
CA ALA A 264 8.19 -4.48 15.57
C ALA A 264 8.84 -4.39 16.95
N SER A 265 10.16 -4.54 17.05
CA SER A 265 10.86 -4.41 18.33
C SER A 265 10.83 -3.00 18.94
N LEU A 266 10.51 -2.00 18.14
CA LEU A 266 10.41 -0.60 18.59
C LEU A 266 9.14 -0.33 19.41
N ASN A 267 8.11 -1.20 19.33
CA ASN A 267 6.82 -0.92 19.95
C ASN A 267 6.06 -2.19 20.32
N GLN A 268 5.66 -2.30 21.59
CA GLN A 268 4.91 -3.46 22.11
C GLN A 268 3.49 -3.62 21.55
N ALA A 269 2.91 -2.58 20.95
CA ALA A 269 1.63 -2.66 20.25
C ALA A 269 1.75 -3.35 18.88
N VAL A 270 2.98 -3.65 18.41
CA VAL A 270 3.25 -4.28 17.13
C VAL A 270 3.70 -5.73 17.35
N GLU A 271 2.80 -6.67 17.08
CA GLU A 271 3.11 -8.10 17.03
C GLU A 271 3.85 -8.43 15.73
N TYR A 272 4.80 -9.36 15.78
CA TYR A 272 5.57 -9.76 14.61
C TYR A 272 5.37 -11.22 14.25
N VAL A 273 5.16 -11.49 12.97
CA VAL A 273 5.14 -12.85 12.43
C VAL A 273 5.90 -12.93 11.11
N MET A 274 6.63 -14.01 10.90
CA MET A 274 7.29 -14.34 9.65
C MET A 274 6.60 -15.55 9.02
N ILE A 275 6.23 -15.45 7.75
CA ILE A 275 5.65 -16.57 6.98
C ILE A 275 6.79 -17.33 6.29
N PRO A 276 6.99 -18.61 6.64
CA PRO A 276 8.12 -19.37 6.12
C PRO A 276 7.99 -19.67 4.63
N LYS A 277 9.13 -19.73 3.94
CA LYS A 277 9.21 -20.07 2.50
C LYS A 277 8.35 -19.17 1.60
N THR A 278 8.20 -17.89 1.97
CA THR A 278 7.56 -16.86 1.14
C THR A 278 8.47 -15.65 0.98
N ALA A 279 8.20 -14.80 0.00
CA ALA A 279 8.90 -13.55 -0.20
C ALA A 279 7.96 -12.34 -0.04
N HIS A 280 7.92 -11.43 -1.02
CA HIS A 280 7.25 -10.14 -0.88
C HIS A 280 5.71 -10.20 -0.91
N PHE A 281 5.13 -11.34 -1.32
CA PHE A 281 3.68 -11.53 -1.37
C PHE A 281 3.23 -12.77 -0.58
N PRO A 282 3.50 -12.84 0.75
CA PRO A 282 3.16 -14.02 1.55
C PRO A 282 1.68 -14.38 1.49
N MET A 283 0.77 -13.39 1.33
CA MET A 283 -0.67 -13.59 1.17
C MET A 283 -1.07 -14.29 -0.13
N LEU A 284 -0.19 -14.32 -1.13
CA LEU A 284 -0.39 -15.04 -2.41
C LEU A 284 0.44 -16.31 -2.49
N GLU A 285 1.62 -16.32 -1.88
CA GLU A 285 2.56 -17.44 -1.94
C GLU A 285 2.20 -18.58 -0.97
N ASP A 286 1.64 -18.24 0.18
CA ASP A 286 1.13 -19.18 1.18
C ASP A 286 -0.11 -18.60 1.90
N ALA A 287 -1.19 -18.45 1.14
CA ALA A 287 -2.43 -17.89 1.65
C ALA A 287 -2.98 -18.62 2.91
N PRO A 288 -2.92 -19.98 3.00
CA PRO A 288 -3.41 -20.66 4.20
C PRO A 288 -2.67 -20.26 5.46
N THR A 289 -1.31 -20.29 5.46
CA THR A 289 -0.51 -19.91 6.62
C THR A 289 -0.66 -18.41 6.93
N TYR A 290 -0.68 -17.56 5.92
CA TYR A 290 -0.89 -16.14 6.08
C TYR A 290 -2.24 -15.82 6.74
N LEU A 291 -3.33 -16.37 6.21
CA LEU A 291 -4.68 -16.17 6.73
C LEU A 291 -4.86 -16.74 8.13
N GLN A 292 -4.20 -17.84 8.46
CA GLN A 292 -4.21 -18.38 9.81
C GLN A 292 -3.66 -17.33 10.80
N ARG A 293 -2.49 -16.74 10.53
CA ARG A 293 -1.87 -15.71 11.40
C ARG A 293 -2.73 -14.46 11.51
N VAL A 294 -3.30 -14.02 10.40
CA VAL A 294 -4.24 -12.88 10.40
C VAL A 294 -5.46 -13.17 11.29
N ARG A 295 -6.08 -14.35 11.17
CA ARG A 295 -7.24 -14.74 11.98
C ARG A 295 -6.89 -14.86 13.46
N GLU A 296 -5.75 -15.44 13.81
CA GLU A 296 -5.24 -15.52 15.19
C GLU A 296 -5.13 -14.12 15.81
N PHE A 297 -4.50 -13.18 15.12
CA PHE A 297 -4.37 -11.79 15.57
C PHE A 297 -5.73 -11.08 15.71
N LEU A 298 -6.64 -11.32 14.78
CA LEU A 298 -8.00 -10.75 14.82
C LEU A 298 -8.87 -11.43 15.88
N SER A 299 -8.39 -12.47 16.57
CA SER A 299 -9.15 -13.29 17.54
C SER A 299 -10.37 -13.95 16.92
N MET A 300 -10.24 -14.38 15.66
CA MET A 300 -11.30 -15.08 14.94
C MET A 300 -11.20 -16.59 15.22
N VAL A 301 -12.33 -17.22 15.50
CA VAL A 301 -12.39 -18.67 15.61
C VAL A 301 -12.12 -19.29 14.24
N ASN A 302 -11.16 -20.20 14.17
CA ASN A 302 -10.91 -20.97 12.95
C ASN A 302 -12.15 -21.78 12.61
N GLY A 303 -12.84 -21.42 11.52
CA GLY A 303 -13.98 -22.13 10.99
C GLY A 303 -13.57 -23.31 10.11
#